data_5f24dce9ee1069e131de213a769c79b7
#
_entry.id   5f24dce9ee1069e131de213a769c79b7
#
_cell.length_a   1.000
_cell.length_b   1.000
_cell.length_c   1.000
_cell.angle_alpha   90.00
_cell.angle_beta   90.00
_cell.angle_gamma   90.00
#
_symmetry.space_group_name_H-M   'P 1'
#
loop_
_entity.id
_entity.type
_entity.pdbx_description
1 polymer ?
#
loop_
_entity_poly.entity_id
_entity_poly.type
_entity_poly.pdbx_seq_one_letter_code
_entity_poly.pdbx_strand_id
1 'polypeptide(L)'
;FTLNSFLKIKSVYIDPKAEMRSQYMKILKEYEEQNIYEEVQEYIKSIHFVTLDMKEDRNIGVLDPFAYIDEKTTLTEIASVLISTVLDKEDSKKLKSYLLENIDKVWDRKQNGETVGMLHLFKTFEEEKDEDVVRIGRYLSKMGENTLLKLCFSDGSNKSLQSDNKITIFEIAGLDMPKTSKYEDMTDTQLRSLAVMYGLTFFCADFGERDRTQETLLYVDEAWQILLTPSGRQLLARIKRTGRSFNNFLVLVTQSVKDVSTEDDGTGFGTVFAF
;
A
#
# COMPACT_ATOMS: atom_id res chain seq x y z
N PHE A 1 -14.08 -0.05 -15.88
CA PHE A 1 -12.68 0.39 -16.06
C PHE A 1 -12.53 1.20 -17.36
N THR A 2 -13.00 0.67 -18.47
CA THR A 2 -12.94 1.35 -19.79
C THR A 2 -13.68 2.68 -19.81
N LEU A 3 -14.83 2.79 -19.12
CA LEU A 3 -15.59 4.05 -19.00
C LEU A 3 -14.79 5.18 -18.35
N ASN A 4 -13.92 4.87 -17.39
CA ASN A 4 -13.10 5.86 -16.71
C ASN A 4 -12.05 6.50 -17.63
N SER A 5 -11.66 5.81 -18.73
CA SER A 5 -10.74 6.37 -19.70
C SER A 5 -11.34 7.54 -20.48
N PHE A 6 -12.65 7.55 -20.67
CA PHE A 6 -13.38 8.65 -21.32
C PHE A 6 -13.71 9.79 -20.33
N LEU A 7 -13.79 9.48 -19.04
CA LEU A 7 -13.96 10.46 -17.98
C LEU A 7 -12.58 11.01 -17.56
N LYS A 8 -12.54 12.23 -17.08
CA LYS A 8 -11.29 12.83 -16.55
C LYS A 8 -10.91 12.30 -15.16
N ILE A 9 -11.22 11.04 -14.89
CA ILE A 9 -11.01 10.39 -13.58
C ILE A 9 -9.70 9.65 -13.61
N LYS A 10 -8.80 9.92 -12.65
CA LYS A 10 -7.60 9.12 -12.44
C LYS A 10 -7.97 7.78 -11.82
N SER A 11 -7.36 6.72 -12.28
CA SER A 11 -7.61 5.37 -11.77
C SER A 11 -6.31 4.71 -11.35
N VAL A 12 -6.28 4.23 -10.11
CA VAL A 12 -5.18 3.46 -9.55
C VAL A 12 -5.71 2.07 -9.22
N TYR A 13 -5.03 1.06 -9.69
CA TYR A 13 -5.42 -0.32 -9.50
C TYR A 13 -4.31 -1.09 -8.78
N ILE A 14 -4.67 -1.85 -7.75
CA ILE A 14 -3.76 -2.75 -7.04
C ILE A 14 -4.05 -4.18 -7.52
N ASP A 15 -3.09 -4.79 -8.20
CA ASP A 15 -3.12 -6.18 -8.68
C ASP A 15 -2.12 -7.04 -7.88
N PRO A 16 -2.54 -7.68 -6.78
CA PRO A 16 -1.65 -8.47 -5.94
C PRO A 16 -1.19 -9.78 -6.59
N LYS A 17 -1.87 -10.23 -7.64
CA LYS A 17 -1.50 -11.46 -8.39
C LYS A 17 -0.55 -11.20 -9.54
N ALA A 18 -0.39 -9.93 -9.95
CA ALA A 18 0.41 -9.52 -11.10
C ALA A 18 0.01 -10.23 -12.42
N GLU A 19 -1.29 -10.46 -12.60
CA GLU A 19 -1.83 -11.17 -13.78
C GLU A 19 -2.33 -10.22 -14.87
N MET A 20 -2.77 -9.01 -14.49
CA MET A 20 -3.44 -8.09 -15.41
C MET A 20 -2.57 -7.67 -16.58
N ARG A 21 -1.30 -7.37 -16.34
CA ARG A 21 -0.36 -6.98 -17.40
C ARG A 21 -0.28 -8.04 -18.49
N SER A 22 -0.12 -9.29 -18.10
CA SER A 22 0.00 -10.39 -19.06
C SER A 22 -1.28 -10.58 -19.87
N GLN A 23 -2.45 -10.45 -19.23
CA GLN A 23 -3.76 -10.54 -19.88
C GLN A 23 -3.97 -9.40 -20.87
N TYR A 24 -3.71 -8.15 -20.49
CA TYR A 24 -3.83 -7.00 -21.38
C TYR A 24 -2.87 -7.06 -22.56
N MET A 25 -1.62 -7.47 -22.35
CA MET A 25 -0.64 -7.60 -23.42
C MET A 25 -1.00 -8.71 -24.40
N LYS A 26 -1.62 -9.81 -23.93
CA LYS A 26 -2.13 -10.87 -24.80
C LYS A 26 -3.27 -10.35 -25.71
N ILE A 27 -4.24 -9.63 -25.11
CA ILE A 27 -5.36 -9.03 -25.86
C ILE A 27 -4.84 -8.01 -26.89
N LEU A 28 -3.90 -7.15 -26.46
CA LEU A 28 -3.30 -6.16 -27.35
C LEU A 28 -2.65 -6.82 -28.57
N LYS A 29 -1.84 -7.84 -28.35
CA LYS A 29 -1.18 -8.58 -29.43
C LYS A 29 -2.18 -9.21 -30.38
N GLU A 30 -3.23 -9.86 -29.87
CA GLU A 30 -4.29 -10.46 -30.67
C GLU A 30 -5.00 -9.42 -31.55
N TYR A 31 -5.34 -8.26 -31.00
CA TYR A 31 -6.04 -7.20 -31.71
C TYR A 31 -5.14 -6.51 -32.75
N GLU A 32 -3.85 -6.33 -32.46
CA GLU A 32 -2.87 -5.82 -33.41
C GLU A 32 -2.68 -6.79 -34.61
N GLU A 33 -2.54 -8.10 -34.35
CA GLU A 33 -2.40 -9.11 -35.40
C GLU A 33 -3.61 -9.21 -36.30
N GLN A 34 -4.82 -8.99 -35.77
CA GLN A 34 -6.07 -8.99 -36.55
C GLN A 34 -6.45 -7.61 -37.15
N ASN A 35 -5.72 -6.58 -36.77
CA ASN A 35 -6.01 -5.18 -37.13
C ASN A 35 -7.46 -4.76 -36.80
N ILE A 36 -7.92 -5.11 -35.60
CA ILE A 36 -9.27 -4.83 -35.11
C ILE A 36 -9.23 -4.01 -33.81
N TYR A 37 -10.32 -3.34 -33.50
CA TYR A 37 -10.51 -2.63 -32.21
C TYR A 37 -9.40 -1.63 -31.89
N GLU A 38 -9.04 -0.76 -32.84
CA GLU A 38 -7.96 0.23 -32.72
C GLU A 38 -8.09 1.08 -31.43
N GLU A 39 -9.31 1.52 -31.10
CA GLU A 39 -9.58 2.28 -29.85
C GLU A 39 -9.26 1.50 -28.58
N VAL A 40 -9.47 0.16 -28.58
CA VAL A 40 -9.12 -0.70 -27.45
C VAL A 40 -7.62 -0.90 -27.35
N GLN A 41 -6.93 -0.99 -28.50
CA GLN A 41 -5.47 -1.05 -28.52
C GLN A 41 -4.87 0.23 -27.92
N GLU A 42 -5.32 1.41 -28.33
CA GLU A 42 -4.89 2.70 -27.79
C GLU A 42 -5.17 2.81 -26.29
N TYR A 43 -6.34 2.34 -25.86
CA TYR A 43 -6.67 2.26 -24.44
C TYR A 43 -5.67 1.40 -23.66
N ILE A 44 -5.38 0.18 -24.13
CA ILE A 44 -4.42 -0.73 -23.43
C ILE A 44 -3.02 -0.10 -23.40
N LYS A 45 -2.59 0.55 -24.49
CA LYS A 45 -1.30 1.26 -24.56
C LYS A 45 -1.22 2.44 -23.59
N SER A 46 -2.35 3.04 -23.23
CA SER A 46 -2.41 4.14 -22.26
C SER A 46 -2.29 3.71 -20.80
N ILE A 47 -2.38 2.41 -20.49
CA ILE A 47 -2.27 1.87 -19.15
C ILE A 47 -0.79 1.87 -18.74
N HIS A 48 -0.51 2.51 -17.60
CA HIS A 48 0.82 2.49 -16.99
C HIS A 48 0.93 1.35 -15.97
N PHE A 49 1.72 0.32 -16.32
CA PHE A 49 2.00 -0.80 -15.43
C PHE A 49 3.27 -0.53 -14.63
N VAL A 50 3.16 -0.59 -13.31
CA VAL A 50 4.27 -0.41 -12.37
C VAL A 50 4.46 -1.71 -11.59
N THR A 51 5.53 -2.43 -11.88
CA THR A 51 5.89 -3.64 -11.14
C THR A 51 6.87 -3.29 -10.03
N LEU A 52 6.47 -3.52 -8.79
CA LEU A 52 7.29 -3.34 -7.59
C LEU A 52 8.02 -4.65 -7.29
N ASP A 53 9.29 -4.72 -7.68
CA ASP A 53 10.19 -5.85 -7.37
C ASP A 53 11.31 -5.37 -6.44
N MET A 54 11.43 -5.98 -5.27
CA MET A 54 12.48 -5.68 -4.29
C MET A 54 13.91 -5.92 -4.81
N LYS A 55 14.07 -6.61 -5.93
CA LYS A 55 15.36 -6.87 -6.57
C LYS A 55 15.85 -5.69 -7.43
N GLU A 56 14.96 -4.77 -7.75
CA GLU A 56 15.27 -3.58 -8.51
C GLU A 56 15.54 -2.40 -7.56
N ASP A 57 16.76 -1.86 -7.57
CA ASP A 57 17.19 -0.78 -6.68
C ASP A 57 16.27 0.46 -6.74
N ARG A 58 15.71 0.74 -7.92
CA ARG A 58 14.76 1.86 -8.10
C ARG A 58 13.47 1.71 -7.30
N ASN A 59 13.13 0.50 -6.86
CA ASN A 59 11.92 0.21 -6.10
C ASN A 59 12.15 0.26 -4.58
N ILE A 60 13.40 0.34 -4.12
CA ILE A 60 13.71 0.39 -2.68
C ILE A 60 13.12 1.68 -2.10
N GLY A 61 12.29 1.54 -1.07
CA GLY A 61 11.71 2.66 -0.33
C GLY A 61 10.63 3.46 -1.07
N VAL A 62 10.17 3.02 -2.24
CA VAL A 62 9.13 3.76 -2.99
C VAL A 62 7.79 3.84 -2.25
N LEU A 63 7.58 2.96 -1.27
CA LEU A 63 6.43 2.93 -0.35
C LEU A 63 6.81 3.36 1.06
N ASP A 64 8.00 3.93 1.28
CA ASP A 64 8.40 4.41 2.60
C ASP A 64 7.53 5.62 3.00
N PRO A 65 6.81 5.56 4.13
CA PRO A 65 5.90 6.63 4.52
C PRO A 65 6.57 7.99 4.65
N PHE A 66 7.83 8.04 5.09
CA PHE A 66 8.58 9.30 5.18
C PHE A 66 8.81 9.96 3.81
N ALA A 67 8.77 9.18 2.72
CA ALA A 67 9.03 9.70 1.38
C ALA A 67 7.81 10.41 0.76
N TYR A 68 6.58 10.12 1.22
CA TYR A 68 5.37 10.66 0.58
C TYR A 68 4.35 11.30 1.52
N ILE A 69 4.44 11.09 2.84
CA ILE A 69 3.52 11.66 3.81
C ILE A 69 4.07 12.98 4.34
N ASP A 70 3.26 14.03 4.28
CA ASP A 70 3.59 15.38 4.75
C ASP A 70 2.84 15.78 6.04
N GLU A 71 2.07 14.85 6.63
CA GLU A 71 1.34 15.06 7.87
C GLU A 71 1.76 14.02 8.91
N LYS A 72 2.28 14.51 10.07
CA LYS A 72 2.88 13.66 11.11
C LYS A 72 1.92 12.63 11.69
N THR A 73 0.65 12.98 11.88
CA THR A 73 -0.35 12.07 12.45
C THR A 73 -0.58 10.88 11.52
N THR A 74 -0.74 11.15 10.23
CA THR A 74 -0.90 10.14 9.19
C THR A 74 0.34 9.25 9.07
N LEU A 75 1.53 9.84 9.08
CA LEU A 75 2.80 9.09 9.07
C LEU A 75 2.89 8.15 10.27
N THR A 76 2.55 8.64 11.48
CA THR A 76 2.58 7.85 12.72
C THR A 76 1.64 6.65 12.64
N GLU A 77 0.44 6.85 12.12
CA GLU A 77 -0.54 5.79 11.94
C GLU A 77 -0.02 4.71 10.97
N ILE A 78 0.50 5.13 9.81
CA ILE A 78 1.01 4.20 8.80
C ILE A 78 2.22 3.43 9.34
N ALA A 79 3.20 4.11 9.92
CA ALA A 79 4.37 3.48 10.51
C ALA A 79 3.98 2.47 11.60
N SER A 80 3.02 2.83 12.46
CA SER A 80 2.49 1.92 13.49
C SER A 80 1.87 0.66 12.88
N VAL A 81 1.06 0.80 11.82
CA VAL A 81 0.43 -0.35 11.15
C VAL A 81 1.48 -1.25 10.50
N LEU A 82 2.44 -0.69 9.76
CA LEU A 82 3.49 -1.46 9.09
C LEU A 82 4.34 -2.24 10.09
N ILE A 83 4.81 -1.57 11.16
CA ILE A 83 5.63 -2.17 12.20
C ILE A 83 4.86 -3.26 12.96
N SER A 84 3.63 -2.96 13.41
CA SER A 84 2.83 -3.91 14.19
C SER A 84 2.38 -5.13 13.39
N THR A 85 2.34 -5.03 12.06
CA THR A 85 1.99 -6.16 11.19
C THR A 85 3.09 -7.22 11.16
N VAL A 86 4.35 -6.82 11.31
CA VAL A 86 5.52 -7.71 11.18
C VAL A 86 6.15 -8.10 12.52
N LEU A 87 5.68 -7.54 13.62
CA LEU A 87 6.08 -7.89 14.98
C LEU A 87 5.02 -8.77 15.64
N ASP A 88 5.44 -9.61 16.58
CA ASP A 88 4.50 -10.27 17.48
C ASP A 88 3.79 -9.26 18.42
N LYS A 89 2.77 -9.75 19.13
CA LYS A 89 1.93 -8.90 19.99
C LYS A 89 2.73 -8.29 21.16
N GLU A 90 3.71 -8.99 21.69
CA GLU A 90 4.51 -8.57 22.85
C GLU A 90 5.48 -7.47 22.45
N ASP A 91 6.28 -7.70 21.39
CA ASP A 91 7.20 -6.73 20.83
C ASP A 91 6.47 -5.47 20.31
N SER A 92 5.34 -5.65 19.65
CA SER A 92 4.50 -4.54 19.17
C SER A 92 3.97 -3.68 20.34
N LYS A 93 3.52 -4.31 21.43
CA LYS A 93 3.06 -3.61 22.63
C LYS A 93 4.21 -2.86 23.32
N LYS A 94 5.38 -3.49 23.43
CA LYS A 94 6.58 -2.89 23.99
C LYS A 94 7.01 -1.65 23.23
N LEU A 95 7.08 -1.75 21.91
CA LEU A 95 7.52 -0.65 21.05
C LEU A 95 6.56 0.54 21.04
N LYS A 96 5.26 0.31 21.26
CA LYS A 96 4.23 1.35 21.20
C LYS A 96 4.53 2.55 22.11
N SER A 97 5.14 2.33 23.29
CA SER A 97 5.48 3.43 24.21
C SER A 97 6.65 4.29 23.74
N TYR A 98 7.47 3.78 22.83
CA TYR A 98 8.64 4.48 22.29
C TYR A 98 8.37 5.10 20.91
N LEU A 99 7.34 4.61 20.20
CA LEU A 99 7.12 4.93 18.79
C LEU A 99 6.91 6.42 18.56
N LEU A 100 6.06 7.07 19.34
CA LEU A 100 5.73 8.48 19.16
C LEU A 100 6.95 9.38 19.33
N GLU A 101 7.70 9.22 20.41
CA GLU A 101 8.89 10.02 20.69
C GLU A 101 9.96 9.83 19.61
N ASN A 102 10.15 8.61 19.14
CA ASN A 102 11.15 8.32 18.12
C ASN A 102 10.71 8.78 16.72
N ILE A 103 9.40 8.74 16.41
CA ILE A 103 8.87 9.40 15.21
C ILE A 103 9.10 10.90 15.28
N ASP A 104 8.88 11.56 16.42
CA ASP A 104 9.10 12.99 16.57
C ASP A 104 10.56 13.35 16.25
N LYS A 105 11.54 12.60 16.76
CA LYS A 105 12.98 12.80 16.46
C LYS A 105 13.27 12.76 14.95
N VAL A 106 12.72 11.77 14.24
CA VAL A 106 12.96 11.61 12.79
C VAL A 106 12.15 12.62 11.98
N TRP A 107 10.94 12.96 12.42
CA TRP A 107 10.11 13.97 11.79
C TRP A 107 10.76 15.35 11.84
N ASP A 108 11.32 15.73 12.97
CA ASP A 108 12.04 17.01 13.11
C ASP A 108 13.24 17.09 12.14
N ARG A 109 13.96 15.99 11.93
CA ARG A 109 15.03 15.91 10.91
C ARG A 109 14.46 16.11 9.50
N LYS A 110 13.32 15.48 9.16
CA LYS A 110 12.63 15.71 7.89
C LYS A 110 12.26 17.18 7.70
N GLN A 111 11.71 17.82 8.73
CA GLN A 111 11.34 19.25 8.67
C GLN A 111 12.54 20.16 8.50
N ASN A 112 13.72 19.77 8.97
CA ASN A 112 14.98 20.47 8.77
C ASN A 112 15.64 20.19 7.40
N GLY A 113 14.94 19.46 6.51
CA GLY A 113 15.39 19.19 5.13
C GLY A 113 16.32 17.97 4.99
N GLU A 114 16.46 17.15 6.04
CA GLU A 114 17.23 15.91 5.91
C GLU A 114 16.41 14.86 5.16
N THR A 115 17.12 14.06 4.36
CA THR A 115 16.56 12.84 3.75
C THR A 115 16.47 11.77 4.83
N VAL A 116 15.24 11.33 5.14
CA VAL A 116 14.96 10.33 6.16
C VAL A 116 13.96 9.29 5.67
N GLY A 117 14.01 8.10 6.25
CA GLY A 117 13.07 7.01 5.99
C GLY A 117 12.91 6.12 7.21
N MET A 118 12.14 5.05 7.09
CA MET A 118 11.84 4.12 8.19
C MET A 118 13.08 3.52 8.84
N LEU A 119 14.18 3.32 8.09
CA LEU A 119 15.44 2.83 8.67
C LEU A 119 16.04 3.83 9.67
N HIS A 120 15.82 5.13 9.50
CA HIS A 120 16.23 6.13 10.49
C HIS A 120 15.42 6.00 11.78
N LEU A 121 14.12 5.73 11.68
CA LEU A 121 13.28 5.44 12.85
C LEU A 121 13.78 4.19 13.59
N PHE A 122 14.14 3.13 12.88
CA PHE A 122 14.65 1.92 13.53
C PHE A 122 15.99 2.14 14.22
N LYS A 123 16.85 3.01 13.66
CA LYS A 123 18.10 3.41 14.32
C LYS A 123 17.86 4.17 15.62
N THR A 124 16.82 5.00 15.71
CA THR A 124 16.51 5.65 17.00
C THR A 124 16.09 4.65 18.08
N PHE A 125 15.43 3.55 17.69
CA PHE A 125 15.16 2.44 18.64
C PHE A 125 16.43 1.72 19.08
N GLU A 126 17.43 1.60 18.18
CA GLU A 126 18.73 0.99 18.52
C GLU A 126 19.58 1.81 19.50
N GLU A 127 19.25 3.11 19.63
CA GLU A 127 19.90 4.06 20.55
C GLU A 127 19.20 4.16 21.92
N GLU A 128 18.07 3.46 22.10
CA GLU A 128 17.33 3.45 23.36
C GLU A 128 18.08 2.67 24.46
N LYS A 129 17.71 2.95 25.73
CA LYS A 129 18.33 2.27 26.88
C LYS A 129 17.74 0.88 27.16
N ASP A 130 16.55 0.63 26.65
CA ASP A 130 15.83 -0.63 26.84
C ASP A 130 16.34 -1.66 25.84
N GLU A 131 16.96 -2.72 26.33
CA GLU A 131 17.59 -3.77 25.50
C GLU A 131 16.59 -4.47 24.56
N ASP A 132 15.33 -4.61 24.97
CA ASP A 132 14.29 -5.17 24.11
C ASP A 132 13.98 -4.25 22.94
N VAL A 133 13.89 -2.94 23.18
CA VAL A 133 13.65 -1.94 22.12
C VAL A 133 14.82 -1.92 21.14
N VAL A 134 16.06 -1.99 21.66
CA VAL A 134 17.27 -2.11 20.83
C VAL A 134 17.24 -3.36 19.95
N ARG A 135 16.87 -4.51 20.54
CA ARG A 135 16.70 -5.78 19.80
C ARG A 135 15.66 -5.67 18.69
N ILE A 136 14.51 -5.08 18.99
CA ILE A 136 13.42 -4.87 18.02
C ILE A 136 13.89 -3.93 16.90
N GLY A 137 14.56 -2.83 17.23
CA GLY A 137 15.10 -1.87 16.24
C GLY A 137 16.04 -2.57 15.25
N ARG A 138 17.00 -3.36 15.75
CA ARG A 138 17.91 -4.15 14.90
C ARG A 138 17.20 -5.17 14.02
N TYR A 139 16.17 -5.82 14.56
CA TYR A 139 15.37 -6.78 13.79
C TYR A 139 14.65 -6.10 12.63
N LEU A 140 13.97 -4.95 12.88
CA LEU A 140 13.28 -4.18 11.86
C LEU A 140 14.24 -3.62 10.80
N SER A 141 15.41 -3.12 11.21
CA SER A 141 16.46 -2.66 10.28
C SER A 141 16.87 -3.77 9.32
N LYS A 142 17.17 -4.97 9.83
CA LYS A 142 17.54 -6.13 9.00
C LYS A 142 16.41 -6.58 8.07
N MET A 143 15.16 -6.49 8.51
CA MET A 143 14.02 -6.79 7.65
C MET A 143 13.94 -5.81 6.48
N GLY A 144 14.12 -4.52 6.73
CA GLY A 144 14.16 -3.49 5.69
C GLY A 144 15.32 -3.69 4.69
N GLU A 145 16.43 -4.25 5.11
CA GLU A 145 17.59 -4.49 4.24
C GLU A 145 17.47 -5.75 3.37
N ASN A 146 16.78 -6.79 3.83
CA ASN A 146 16.93 -8.14 3.27
C ASN A 146 15.62 -8.82 2.83
N THR A 147 14.48 -8.16 2.94
CA THR A 147 13.18 -8.76 2.64
C THR A 147 12.33 -7.88 1.70
N LEU A 148 11.12 -8.33 1.38
CA LEU A 148 10.13 -7.56 0.61
C LEU A 148 9.84 -6.18 1.23
N LEU A 149 10.08 -6.02 2.54
CA LEU A 149 9.92 -4.76 3.25
C LEU A 149 10.89 -3.65 2.80
N LYS A 150 11.90 -3.95 1.98
CA LYS A 150 12.69 -2.93 1.28
C LYS A 150 11.84 -1.92 0.51
N LEU A 151 10.66 -2.32 0.07
CA LEU A 151 9.73 -1.43 -0.61
C LEU A 151 9.19 -0.33 0.33
N CYS A 152 9.05 -0.64 1.63
CA CYS A 152 8.45 0.24 2.65
C CYS A 152 9.46 0.78 3.66
N PHE A 153 10.58 0.09 3.88
CA PHE A 153 11.58 0.41 4.91
C PHE A 153 12.90 0.77 4.22
N SER A 154 13.21 2.04 4.20
CA SER A 154 14.38 2.58 3.49
C SER A 154 15.04 3.70 4.28
N ASP A 155 16.13 4.21 3.75
CA ASP A 155 16.79 5.43 4.24
C ASP A 155 16.19 6.72 3.66
N GLY A 156 15.16 6.62 2.82
CA GLY A 156 14.51 7.75 2.16
C GLY A 156 15.27 8.31 0.95
N SER A 157 16.35 7.67 0.50
CA SER A 157 17.17 8.16 -0.62
C SER A 157 16.44 8.09 -1.97
N ASN A 158 15.54 7.14 -2.13
CA ASN A 158 14.75 7.01 -3.33
C ASN A 158 13.47 7.86 -3.26
N LYS A 159 13.07 8.39 -4.40
CA LYS A 159 11.80 9.11 -4.51
C LYS A 159 10.65 8.13 -4.39
N SER A 160 9.57 8.55 -3.72
CA SER A 160 8.31 7.81 -3.70
C SER A 160 7.76 7.61 -5.11
N LEU A 161 6.88 6.63 -5.24
CA LEU A 161 6.14 6.40 -6.47
C LEU A 161 5.45 7.70 -6.92
N GLN A 162 5.48 7.94 -8.23
CA GLN A 162 4.72 9.02 -8.85
C GLN A 162 3.82 8.41 -9.92
N SER A 163 2.59 8.87 -10.01
CA SER A 163 1.65 8.45 -11.04
C SER A 163 0.93 9.66 -11.61
N ASP A 164 1.52 10.24 -12.66
CA ASP A 164 0.86 11.30 -13.43
C ASP A 164 -0.05 10.74 -14.52
N ASN A 165 -0.03 9.42 -14.70
CA ASN A 165 -0.82 8.73 -15.69
C ASN A 165 -2.29 8.65 -15.29
N LYS A 166 -3.16 8.66 -16.29
CA LYS A 166 -4.60 8.56 -16.07
C LYS A 166 -5.01 7.21 -15.47
N ILE A 167 -4.33 6.15 -15.87
CA ILE A 167 -4.55 4.80 -15.39
C ILE A 167 -3.21 4.19 -15.00
N THR A 168 -3.07 3.82 -13.73
CA THR A 168 -1.89 3.12 -13.22
C THR A 168 -2.29 1.81 -12.57
N ILE A 169 -1.63 0.73 -12.94
CA ILE A 169 -1.79 -0.59 -12.32
C ILE A 169 -0.51 -0.93 -11.59
N PHE A 170 -0.60 -1.09 -10.28
CA PHE A 170 0.49 -1.53 -9.42
C PHE A 170 0.44 -3.04 -9.24
N GLU A 171 1.54 -3.68 -9.58
CA GLU A 171 1.79 -5.10 -9.36
C GLU A 171 2.93 -5.26 -8.37
N ILE A 172 2.88 -6.23 -7.47
CA ILE A 172 3.97 -6.50 -6.53
C ILE A 172 4.51 -7.90 -6.78
N ALA A 173 5.80 -7.98 -7.13
CA ALA A 173 6.46 -9.26 -7.34
C ALA A 173 6.76 -9.96 -6.01
N GLY A 174 6.46 -11.24 -5.92
CA GLY A 174 6.85 -12.10 -4.80
C GLY A 174 5.97 -12.02 -3.56
N LEU A 175 4.72 -11.55 -3.68
CA LEU A 175 3.74 -11.62 -2.60
C LEU A 175 3.36 -13.08 -2.29
N ASP A 176 3.31 -13.40 -1.00
CA ASP A 176 2.68 -14.61 -0.45
C ASP A 176 1.59 -14.16 0.53
N MET A 177 0.36 -14.04 0.04
CA MET A 177 -0.74 -13.51 0.81
C MET A 177 -1.39 -14.57 1.71
N PRO A 178 -1.72 -14.23 2.98
CA PRO A 178 -2.33 -15.18 3.90
C PRO A 178 -3.75 -15.56 3.47
N LYS A 179 -4.15 -16.78 3.85
CA LYS A 179 -5.52 -17.29 3.69
C LYS A 179 -6.28 -17.38 5.01
N THR A 180 -5.67 -16.94 6.10
CA THR A 180 -6.22 -16.96 7.46
C THR A 180 -6.28 -15.54 8.03
N SER A 181 -7.25 -15.28 8.90
CA SER A 181 -7.37 -14.02 9.64
C SER A 181 -6.58 -14.01 10.95
N LYS A 182 -6.02 -15.14 11.35
CA LYS A 182 -5.29 -15.29 12.61
C LYS A 182 -3.80 -15.04 12.38
N TYR A 183 -3.29 -13.98 12.96
CA TYR A 183 -1.87 -13.60 12.84
C TYR A 183 -0.91 -14.72 13.29
N GLU A 184 -1.30 -15.47 14.33
CA GLU A 184 -0.50 -16.60 14.86
C GLU A 184 -0.35 -17.77 13.88
N ASP A 185 -1.23 -17.88 12.90
CA ASP A 185 -1.19 -18.91 11.87
C ASP A 185 -0.50 -18.43 10.57
N MET A 186 -0.05 -17.17 10.52
CA MET A 186 0.63 -16.60 9.36
C MET A 186 2.13 -16.81 9.44
N THR A 187 2.76 -17.12 8.30
CA THR A 187 4.21 -17.15 8.20
C THR A 187 4.79 -15.73 8.18
N ASP A 188 6.06 -15.57 8.53
CA ASP A 188 6.77 -14.29 8.44
C ASP A 188 6.71 -13.69 7.02
N THR A 189 6.75 -14.53 5.98
CA THR A 189 6.64 -14.07 4.58
C THR A 189 5.26 -13.50 4.30
N GLN A 190 4.21 -14.11 4.84
CA GLN A 190 2.83 -13.62 4.71
C GLN A 190 2.62 -12.31 5.46
N LEU A 191 3.18 -12.17 6.67
CA LEU A 191 3.11 -10.92 7.42
C LEU A 191 3.83 -9.78 6.68
N ARG A 192 4.99 -10.04 6.08
CA ARG A 192 5.72 -9.06 5.25
C ARG A 192 4.93 -8.68 4.00
N SER A 193 4.34 -9.67 3.32
CA SER A 193 3.48 -9.43 2.14
C SER A 193 2.28 -8.55 2.50
N LEU A 194 1.66 -8.83 3.65
CA LEU A 194 0.53 -8.06 4.16
C LEU A 194 0.93 -6.62 4.49
N ALA A 195 2.08 -6.40 5.14
CA ALA A 195 2.58 -5.07 5.44
C ALA A 195 2.86 -4.27 4.16
N VAL A 196 3.45 -4.87 3.13
CA VAL A 196 3.67 -4.21 1.83
C VAL A 196 2.35 -3.86 1.15
N MET A 197 1.36 -4.75 1.19
CA MET A 197 0.01 -4.46 0.68
C MET A 197 -0.64 -3.28 1.41
N TYR A 198 -0.47 -3.19 2.73
CA TYR A 198 -0.93 -2.01 3.48
C TYR A 198 -0.20 -0.75 3.04
N GLY A 199 1.14 -0.80 2.93
CA GLY A 199 1.95 0.31 2.45
C GLY A 199 1.49 0.83 1.09
N LEU A 200 1.26 -0.07 0.12
CA LEU A 200 0.75 0.30 -1.20
C LEU A 200 -0.67 0.87 -1.13
N THR A 201 -1.55 0.28 -0.32
CA THR A 201 -2.93 0.76 -0.16
C THR A 201 -2.95 2.17 0.46
N PHE A 202 -2.12 2.43 1.47
CA PHE A 202 -1.94 3.76 2.04
C PHE A 202 -1.40 4.76 1.02
N PHE A 203 -0.37 4.37 0.25
CA PHE A 203 0.17 5.21 -0.82
C PHE A 203 -0.91 5.60 -1.83
N CYS A 204 -1.70 4.62 -2.29
CA CYS A 204 -2.78 4.88 -3.24
C CYS A 204 -3.89 5.77 -2.67
N ALA A 205 -4.19 5.64 -1.38
CA ALA A 205 -5.14 6.50 -0.69
C ALA A 205 -4.63 7.94 -0.59
N ASP A 206 -3.39 8.12 -0.14
CA ASP A 206 -2.74 9.44 -0.07
C ASP A 206 -2.65 10.10 -1.45
N PHE A 207 -2.29 9.33 -2.48
CA PHE A 207 -2.29 9.81 -3.86
C PHE A 207 -3.65 10.39 -4.28
N GLY A 208 -4.76 9.71 -3.95
CA GLY A 208 -6.11 10.18 -4.24
C GLY A 208 -6.53 11.39 -3.41
N GLU A 209 -5.90 11.63 -2.25
CA GLU A 209 -6.23 12.72 -1.35
C GLU A 209 -5.45 14.03 -1.63
N ARG A 210 -4.41 14.00 -2.49
CA ARG A 210 -3.53 15.16 -2.76
C ARG A 210 -4.22 16.30 -3.49
N ASP A 211 -5.14 15.99 -4.40
CA ASP A 211 -5.85 16.99 -5.20
C ASP A 211 -7.36 16.77 -5.09
N ARG A 212 -8.02 17.58 -4.28
CA ARG A 212 -9.48 17.52 -4.07
C ARG A 212 -10.31 17.90 -5.29
N THR A 213 -9.70 18.51 -6.31
CA THR A 213 -10.39 18.87 -7.55
C THR A 213 -10.37 17.74 -8.56
N GLN A 214 -9.51 16.73 -8.35
CA GLN A 214 -9.36 15.58 -9.21
C GLN A 214 -10.13 14.39 -8.64
N GLU A 215 -11.09 13.87 -9.39
CA GLU A 215 -11.70 12.58 -9.04
C GLU A 215 -10.70 11.44 -9.23
N THR A 216 -10.61 10.56 -8.24
CA THR A 216 -9.72 9.40 -8.25
C THR A 216 -10.49 8.15 -7.89
N LEU A 217 -10.22 7.05 -8.60
CA LEU A 217 -10.73 5.72 -8.31
C LEU A 217 -9.59 4.81 -7.86
N LEU A 218 -9.69 4.32 -6.65
CA LEU A 218 -8.81 3.29 -6.12
C LEU A 218 -9.49 1.93 -6.25
N TYR A 219 -8.97 1.08 -7.13
CA TYR A 219 -9.39 -0.30 -7.28
C TYR A 219 -8.46 -1.20 -6.48
N VAL A 220 -9.04 -2.04 -5.63
CA VAL A 220 -8.31 -3.06 -4.88
C VAL A 220 -8.82 -4.43 -5.31
N ASP A 221 -8.02 -5.14 -6.08
CA ASP A 221 -8.33 -6.52 -6.45
C ASP A 221 -8.01 -7.48 -5.32
N GLU A 222 -8.69 -8.62 -5.29
CA GLU A 222 -8.59 -9.59 -4.19
C GLU A 222 -8.72 -8.90 -2.80
N ALA A 223 -9.61 -7.93 -2.69
CA ALA A 223 -9.77 -7.08 -1.50
C ALA A 223 -10.01 -7.89 -0.21
N TRP A 224 -10.53 -9.13 -0.34
CA TRP A 224 -10.70 -10.04 0.78
C TRP A 224 -9.39 -10.29 1.54
N GLN A 225 -8.24 -10.26 0.86
CA GLN A 225 -6.93 -10.45 1.50
C GLN A 225 -6.60 -9.35 2.50
N ILE A 226 -6.93 -8.10 2.17
CA ILE A 226 -6.79 -6.96 3.09
C ILE A 226 -7.87 -7.05 4.18
N LEU A 227 -9.09 -7.41 3.81
CA LEU A 227 -10.22 -7.51 4.73
C LEU A 227 -10.12 -8.67 5.74
N LEU A 228 -9.22 -9.63 5.52
CA LEU A 228 -8.97 -10.72 6.48
C LEU A 228 -8.62 -10.20 7.88
N THR A 229 -7.88 -9.13 7.98
CA THR A 229 -7.32 -8.66 9.25
C THR A 229 -8.05 -7.42 9.77
N PRO A 230 -8.08 -7.21 11.10
CA PRO A 230 -8.65 -5.99 11.68
C PRO A 230 -7.99 -4.71 11.16
N SER A 231 -6.66 -4.70 11.04
CA SER A 231 -5.91 -3.53 10.54
C SER A 231 -6.27 -3.18 9.10
N GLY A 232 -6.41 -4.19 8.23
CA GLY A 232 -6.82 -3.98 6.85
C GLY A 232 -8.26 -3.48 6.74
N ARG A 233 -9.19 -4.00 7.55
CA ARG A 233 -10.56 -3.48 7.61
C ARG A 233 -10.60 -2.02 8.05
N GLN A 234 -9.83 -1.65 9.09
CA GLN A 234 -9.73 -0.27 9.55
C GLN A 234 -9.16 0.65 8.47
N LEU A 235 -8.13 0.21 7.74
CA LEU A 235 -7.54 0.95 6.62
C LEU A 235 -8.59 1.25 5.53
N LEU A 236 -9.30 0.21 5.04
CA LEU A 236 -10.31 0.40 4.01
C LEU A 236 -11.51 1.22 4.50
N ALA A 237 -11.92 1.06 5.76
CA ALA A 237 -12.95 1.89 6.39
C ALA A 237 -12.54 3.36 6.49
N ARG A 238 -11.25 3.65 6.77
CA ARG A 238 -10.71 5.02 6.74
C ARG A 238 -10.80 5.61 5.34
N ILE A 239 -10.27 4.93 4.33
CA ILE A 239 -10.28 5.38 2.93
C ILE A 239 -11.73 5.66 2.49
N LYS A 240 -12.66 4.78 2.83
CA LYS A 240 -14.09 4.95 2.51
C LYS A 240 -14.71 6.18 3.18
N ARG A 241 -14.33 6.49 4.43
CA ARG A 241 -14.86 7.67 5.16
C ARG A 241 -14.28 8.97 4.63
N THR A 242 -12.99 9.02 4.34
CA THR A 242 -12.31 10.23 3.86
C THR A 242 -12.58 10.47 2.38
N GLY A 243 -12.76 9.40 1.59
CA GLY A 243 -12.88 9.45 0.14
C GLY A 243 -13.89 10.44 -0.38
N ARG A 244 -15.08 10.54 0.27
CA ARG A 244 -16.11 11.52 -0.12
C ARG A 244 -15.62 12.97 -0.05
N SER A 245 -14.80 13.30 0.96
CA SER A 245 -14.28 14.66 1.16
C SER A 245 -13.15 15.02 0.19
N PHE A 246 -12.52 14.01 -0.39
CA PHE A 246 -11.37 14.14 -1.30
C PHE A 246 -11.67 13.74 -2.74
N ASN A 247 -12.93 13.43 -3.08
CA ASN A 247 -13.31 12.88 -4.39
C ASN A 247 -12.52 11.62 -4.75
N ASN A 248 -12.17 10.82 -3.73
CA ASN A 248 -11.45 9.57 -3.87
C ASN A 248 -12.41 8.40 -3.60
N PHE A 249 -12.69 7.62 -4.62
CA PHE A 249 -13.68 6.55 -4.59
C PHE A 249 -12.98 5.19 -4.50
N LEU A 250 -13.43 4.36 -3.55
CA LEU A 250 -12.91 3.02 -3.34
C LEU A 250 -13.77 1.98 -4.04
N VAL A 251 -13.16 1.16 -4.87
CA VAL A 251 -13.77 0.01 -5.54
C VAL A 251 -13.08 -1.26 -5.05
N LEU A 252 -13.81 -2.13 -4.37
CA LEU A 252 -13.30 -3.41 -3.89
C LEU A 252 -13.78 -4.52 -4.83
N VAL A 253 -12.84 -5.30 -5.32
CA VAL A 253 -13.09 -6.51 -6.11
C VAL A 253 -12.81 -7.73 -5.23
N THR A 254 -13.81 -8.59 -5.04
CA THR A 254 -13.70 -9.75 -4.18
C THR A 254 -14.54 -10.90 -4.71
N GLN A 255 -14.21 -12.13 -4.31
CA GLN A 255 -14.87 -13.35 -4.76
C GLN A 255 -16.17 -13.63 -3.99
N SER A 256 -16.39 -12.99 -2.84
CA SER A 256 -17.56 -13.22 -2.00
C SER A 256 -18.09 -11.94 -1.36
N VAL A 257 -19.39 -11.75 -1.40
CA VAL A 257 -20.09 -10.66 -0.69
C VAL A 257 -19.87 -10.76 0.83
N LYS A 258 -19.64 -11.97 1.35
CA LYS A 258 -19.37 -12.19 2.78
C LYS A 258 -18.08 -11.55 3.25
N ASP A 259 -17.12 -11.34 2.34
CA ASP A 259 -15.83 -10.72 2.69
C ASP A 259 -16.00 -9.24 3.05
N VAL A 260 -17.01 -8.59 2.51
CA VAL A 260 -17.30 -7.15 2.72
C VAL A 260 -18.47 -6.89 3.67
N SER A 261 -19.24 -7.91 4.03
CA SER A 261 -20.33 -7.82 4.99
C SER A 261 -19.80 -7.94 6.41
N THR A 262 -19.35 -6.83 6.99
CA THR A 262 -19.09 -6.75 8.44
C THR A 262 -20.24 -5.98 9.07
N GLU A 263 -20.94 -6.61 10.01
CA GLU A 263 -22.07 -6.03 10.75
C GLU A 263 -21.66 -4.83 11.63
N ASP A 264 -20.35 -4.61 11.82
CA ASP A 264 -19.85 -3.75 12.90
C ASP A 264 -19.53 -2.30 12.52
N ASP A 265 -19.47 -1.90 11.24
CA ASP A 265 -18.98 -0.55 10.93
C ASP A 265 -20.05 0.43 10.40
N GLY A 266 -21.31 0.00 10.27
CA GLY A 266 -22.44 0.86 9.87
C GLY A 266 -22.29 1.57 8.51
N THR A 267 -21.21 1.31 7.81
CA THR A 267 -20.85 1.99 6.55
C THR A 267 -21.06 1.06 5.37
N GLY A 268 -22.30 1.00 4.85
CA GLY A 268 -22.62 0.24 3.63
C GLY A 268 -21.84 0.72 2.40
N PHE A 269 -21.72 -0.13 1.38
CA PHE A 269 -21.30 0.28 0.05
C PHE A 269 -22.45 0.98 -0.65
N GLY A 270 -22.19 2.05 -1.42
CA GLY A 270 -23.19 2.76 -2.19
C GLY A 270 -23.76 1.91 -3.33
N THR A 271 -22.94 1.01 -3.89
CA THR A 271 -23.32 0.11 -4.98
C THR A 271 -22.57 -1.21 -4.85
N VAL A 272 -23.26 -2.31 -5.05
CA VAL A 272 -22.71 -3.67 -5.10
C VAL A 272 -23.09 -4.31 -6.44
N PHE A 273 -22.08 -4.79 -7.18
CA PHE A 273 -22.30 -5.61 -8.37
C PHE A 273 -21.95 -7.06 -8.02
N ALA A 274 -22.87 -7.97 -8.24
CA ALA A 274 -22.65 -9.41 -8.09
C ALA A 274 -22.75 -10.07 -9.48
N PHE A 275 -21.76 -10.90 -9.83
CA PHE A 275 -21.66 -11.61 -11.10
C PHE A 275 -21.66 -13.13 -10.86
#